data_47fcd726d308c3eccc629103594a9107
#
_entry.id   47fcd726d308c3eccc629103594a9107
#
_cell.length_a   1.000
_cell.length_b   1.000
_cell.length_c   1.000
_cell.angle_alpha   90.00
_cell.angle_beta   90.00
_cell.angle_gamma   90.00
#
_symmetry.space_group_name_H-M   'P 1'
#
loop_
_entity.id
_entity.type
_entity.pdbx_description
1 polymer ?
#
loop_
_entity_poly.entity_id
_entity_poly.type
_entity_poly.pdbx_seq_one_letter_code
_entity_poly.pdbx_strand_id
1 'polypeptide(L)'
;LVNEHSSYETAKMLKTLEEEFGFKIKTIQTDNGREFCNDRGQKESVFEKVVRNLGIEHIRTRPYSPWQNGVVERSHKIDNELFYSKRRFKNEMEMYKSFKRYSIRTNNIARRVLGFKTPNEMVEKFFNKVA
;
A
#
# COMPACT_ATOMS: atom_id res chain seq x y z
N LEU A 1 4.71 5.74 5.05
CA LEU A 1 5.19 5.63 6.44
C LEU A 1 4.16 6.24 7.40
N VAL A 2 3.74 5.48 8.39
CA VAL A 2 2.80 5.93 9.43
C VAL A 2 3.42 5.73 10.80
N ASN A 3 3.08 6.62 11.73
CA ASN A 3 3.62 6.59 13.10
C ASN A 3 2.93 5.55 13.99
N GLU A 4 1.69 5.21 13.69
CA GLU A 4 0.88 4.29 14.48
C GLU A 4 0.10 3.33 13.58
N HIS A 5 -0.02 2.09 14.04
CA HIS A 5 -0.89 1.09 13.41
C HIS A 5 -2.30 1.19 13.99
N SER A 6 -3.03 2.24 13.63
CA SER A 6 -4.40 2.44 14.05
C SER A 6 -5.35 2.46 12.86
N SER A 7 -6.60 2.12 13.11
CA SER A 7 -7.66 2.18 12.09
C SER A 7 -7.84 3.60 11.53
N TYR A 8 -7.64 4.60 12.37
CA TYR A 8 -7.72 6.00 11.97
C TYR A 8 -6.60 6.40 10.99
N GLU A 9 -5.34 6.07 11.32
CA GLU A 9 -4.18 6.38 10.45
C GLU A 9 -4.26 5.63 9.13
N THR A 10 -4.68 4.39 9.16
CA THR A 10 -4.86 3.59 7.94
C THR A 10 -5.98 4.15 7.06
N ALA A 11 -7.08 4.60 7.65
CA ALA A 11 -8.17 5.25 6.93
C ALA A 11 -7.76 6.60 6.33
N LYS A 12 -6.96 7.36 7.05
CA LYS A 12 -6.39 8.63 6.58
C LYS A 12 -5.46 8.41 5.39
N MET A 13 -4.60 7.40 5.46
CA MET A 13 -3.75 7.02 4.35
C MET A 13 -4.57 6.64 3.11
N LEU A 14 -5.62 5.85 3.28
CA LEU A 14 -6.49 5.43 2.19
C LEU A 14 -7.13 6.61 1.45
N LYS A 15 -7.55 7.66 2.17
CA LYS A 15 -8.12 8.86 1.57
C LYS A 15 -7.14 9.58 0.63
N THR A 16 -5.85 9.55 0.95
CA THR A 16 -4.82 10.21 0.14
C THR A 16 -4.34 9.35 -1.03
N LEU A 17 -4.51 8.03 -0.97
CA LEU A 17 -4.00 7.13 -2.01
C LEU A 17 -4.61 7.38 -3.38
N GLU A 18 -5.91 7.62 -3.46
CA GLU A 18 -6.58 7.89 -4.74
C GLU A 18 -6.08 9.19 -5.37
N GLU A 19 -5.80 10.21 -4.54
CA GLU A 19 -5.25 11.48 -5.00
C GLU A 19 -3.82 11.31 -5.52
N GLU A 20 -2.98 10.57 -4.79
CA GLU A 20 -1.60 10.31 -5.18
C GLU A 20 -1.48 9.44 -6.43
N PHE A 21 -2.34 8.44 -6.57
CA PHE A 21 -2.35 7.59 -7.77
C PHE A 21 -2.95 8.27 -8.98
N GLY A 22 -3.83 9.26 -8.79
CA GLY A 22 -4.55 9.93 -9.87
C GLY A 22 -5.62 9.07 -10.53
N PHE A 23 -6.03 7.96 -9.91
CA PHE A 23 -7.14 7.12 -10.36
C PHE A 23 -7.92 6.55 -9.17
N LYS A 24 -9.16 6.14 -9.41
CA LYS A 24 -10.02 5.57 -8.39
C LYS A 24 -9.62 4.11 -8.09
N ILE A 25 -9.49 3.80 -6.81
CA ILE A 25 -9.26 2.42 -6.34
C ILE A 25 -10.58 1.66 -6.38
N LYS A 26 -10.58 0.51 -7.04
CA LYS A 26 -11.76 -0.35 -7.14
C LYS A 26 -11.87 -1.34 -5.99
N THR A 27 -10.77 -1.97 -5.65
CA THR A 27 -10.71 -3.04 -4.65
C THR A 27 -9.47 -2.86 -3.77
N ILE A 28 -9.61 -3.11 -2.47
CA ILE A 28 -8.49 -3.17 -1.54
C ILE A 28 -8.50 -4.50 -0.79
N GLN A 29 -7.34 -5.12 -0.70
CA GLN A 29 -7.16 -6.36 0.06
C GLN A 29 -6.36 -6.11 1.31
N THR A 30 -6.84 -6.59 2.44
CA THR A 30 -6.13 -6.52 3.73
C THR A 30 -6.11 -7.88 4.41
N ASP A 31 -5.25 -8.02 5.40
CA ASP A 31 -5.37 -9.11 6.36
C ASP A 31 -6.47 -8.81 7.40
N ASN A 32 -6.55 -9.62 8.46
CA ASN A 32 -7.53 -9.45 9.53
C ASN A 32 -6.99 -8.61 10.70
N GLY A 33 -5.99 -7.75 10.46
CA GLY A 33 -5.45 -6.85 11.47
C GLY A 33 -6.52 -5.92 12.05
N ARG A 34 -6.40 -5.59 13.33
CA ARG A 34 -7.36 -4.73 14.03
C ARG A 34 -7.45 -3.31 13.46
N GLU A 35 -6.39 -2.85 12.79
CA GLU A 35 -6.36 -1.58 12.09
C GLU A 35 -7.31 -1.54 10.89
N PHE A 36 -7.64 -2.70 10.31
CA PHE A 36 -8.51 -2.81 9.14
C PHE A 36 -9.93 -3.26 9.46
N CYS A 37 -10.10 -4.08 10.48
CA CYS A 37 -11.41 -4.63 10.81
C CYS A 37 -11.58 -4.86 12.32
N ASN A 38 -12.81 -4.73 12.80
CA ASN A 38 -13.18 -5.10 14.16
C ASN A 38 -13.54 -6.59 14.24
N ASP A 39 -13.34 -7.15 15.44
CA ASP A 39 -13.74 -8.52 15.72
C ASP A 39 -15.26 -8.71 15.69
N ARG A 40 -15.64 -9.92 15.47
CA ARG A 40 -16.97 -10.50 15.29
C ARG A 40 -18.12 -9.78 16.00
N GLY A 41 -19.07 -9.28 15.22
CA GLY A 41 -20.32 -8.73 15.73
C GLY A 41 -20.20 -7.34 16.36
N GLN A 42 -19.04 -6.71 16.33
CA GLN A 42 -18.83 -5.36 16.82
C GLN A 42 -19.04 -4.32 15.71
N LYS A 43 -19.09 -3.06 16.13
CA LYS A 43 -19.23 -1.93 15.20
C LYS A 43 -18.12 -1.93 14.15
N GLU A 44 -18.49 -1.52 12.95
CA GLU A 44 -17.58 -1.28 11.83
C GLU A 44 -16.37 -0.41 12.25
N SER A 45 -15.16 -0.77 11.84
CA SER A 45 -13.96 0.02 12.11
C SER A 45 -13.99 1.34 11.33
N VAL A 46 -13.16 2.31 11.72
CA VAL A 46 -13.02 3.57 10.99
C VAL A 46 -12.55 3.31 9.55
N PHE A 47 -11.62 2.37 9.37
CA PHE A 47 -11.15 1.96 8.06
C PHE A 47 -12.27 1.38 7.19
N GLU A 48 -13.08 0.46 7.71
CA GLU A 48 -14.20 -0.13 7.00
C GLU A 48 -15.24 0.91 6.57
N LYS A 49 -15.53 1.89 7.43
CA LYS A 49 -16.42 3.01 7.11
C LYS A 49 -15.91 3.85 5.96
N VAL A 50 -14.62 4.18 5.96
CA VAL A 50 -13.98 4.97 4.91
C VAL A 50 -13.98 4.21 3.59
N VAL A 51 -13.65 2.93 3.60
CA VAL A 51 -13.68 2.05 2.41
C VAL A 51 -15.08 2.03 1.80
N ARG A 52 -16.10 1.85 2.62
CA ARG A 52 -17.50 1.88 2.17
C ARG A 52 -17.91 3.23 1.59
N ASN A 53 -17.56 4.33 2.26
CA ASN A 53 -17.91 5.69 1.82
C ASN A 53 -17.23 6.06 0.50
N LEU A 54 -16.03 5.54 0.24
CA LEU A 54 -15.31 5.73 -1.01
C LEU A 54 -15.80 4.81 -2.15
N GLY A 55 -16.71 3.89 -1.86
CA GLY A 55 -17.20 2.92 -2.84
C GLY A 55 -16.17 1.88 -3.26
N ILE A 56 -15.20 1.59 -2.40
CA ILE A 56 -14.14 0.60 -2.62
C ILE A 56 -14.59 -0.76 -2.09
N GLU A 57 -14.39 -1.81 -2.88
CA GLU A 57 -14.61 -3.18 -2.42
C GLU A 57 -13.49 -3.61 -1.47
N HIS A 58 -13.84 -4.04 -0.27
CA HIS A 58 -12.87 -4.52 0.72
C HIS A 58 -12.86 -6.05 0.77
N ILE A 59 -11.74 -6.64 0.43
CA ILE A 59 -11.50 -8.09 0.49
C ILE A 59 -10.55 -8.37 1.65
N ARG A 60 -10.96 -9.24 2.56
CA ARG A 60 -10.11 -9.73 3.65
C ARG A 60 -9.53 -11.09 3.29
N THR A 61 -8.25 -11.31 3.61
CA THR A 61 -7.63 -12.62 3.47
C THR A 61 -8.26 -13.62 4.45
N ARG A 62 -8.28 -14.88 4.05
CA ARG A 62 -8.78 -15.94 4.93
C ARG A 62 -7.83 -16.14 6.11
N PRO A 63 -8.34 -16.45 7.32
CA PRO A 63 -7.50 -16.83 8.44
C PRO A 63 -6.53 -17.96 8.06
N TYR A 64 -5.30 -17.89 8.56
CA TYR A 64 -4.26 -18.88 8.30
C TYR A 64 -3.91 -19.12 6.82
N SER A 65 -4.10 -18.11 6.00
CA SER A 65 -3.80 -18.15 4.55
C SER A 65 -2.73 -17.11 4.17
N PRO A 66 -1.49 -17.21 4.68
CA PRO A 66 -0.45 -16.19 4.46
C PRO A 66 -0.09 -16.00 2.98
N TRP A 67 -0.24 -17.00 2.15
CA TRP A 67 0.01 -16.90 0.70
C TRP A 67 -0.86 -15.87 -0.02
N GLN A 68 -2.02 -15.50 0.53
CA GLN A 68 -2.90 -14.49 -0.05
C GLN A 68 -2.28 -13.08 -0.01
N ASN A 69 -1.33 -12.83 0.90
CA ASN A 69 -0.58 -11.58 1.01
C ASN A 69 0.85 -11.68 0.46
N GLY A 70 1.17 -12.73 -0.28
CA GLY A 70 2.53 -13.00 -0.75
C GLY A 70 3.16 -11.86 -1.54
N VAL A 71 2.39 -11.13 -2.34
CA VAL A 71 2.88 -9.97 -3.11
C VAL A 71 3.31 -8.85 -2.18
N VAL A 72 2.48 -8.52 -1.17
CA VAL A 72 2.76 -7.47 -0.19
C VAL A 72 3.97 -7.86 0.68
N GLU A 73 4.01 -9.09 1.16
CA GLU A 73 5.14 -9.59 1.95
C GLU A 73 6.45 -9.58 1.17
N ARG A 74 6.42 -9.94 -0.10
CA ARG A 74 7.59 -9.86 -0.98
C ARG A 74 8.04 -8.41 -1.17
N SER A 75 7.11 -7.48 -1.33
CA SER A 75 7.40 -6.05 -1.42
C SER A 75 8.10 -5.55 -0.15
N HIS A 76 7.58 -5.89 1.03
CA HIS A 76 8.19 -5.52 2.31
C HIS A 76 9.60 -6.10 2.47
N LYS A 77 9.82 -7.34 2.04
CA LYS A 77 11.14 -7.97 2.06
C LYS A 77 12.12 -7.23 1.17
N ILE A 78 11.72 -6.87 -0.04
CA ILE A 78 12.57 -6.11 -0.98
C ILE A 78 12.90 -4.74 -0.39
N ASP A 79 11.93 -4.02 0.17
CA ASP A 79 12.16 -2.71 0.79
C ASP A 79 13.11 -2.82 1.98
N ASN A 80 12.98 -3.87 2.80
CA ASN A 80 13.90 -4.10 3.89
C ASN A 80 15.33 -4.39 3.40
N GLU A 81 15.48 -5.26 2.41
CA GLU A 81 16.79 -5.64 1.85
C GLU A 81 17.49 -4.46 1.13
N LEU A 82 16.75 -3.64 0.39
CA LEU A 82 17.32 -2.58 -0.44
C LEU A 82 17.38 -1.21 0.24
N PHE A 83 16.57 -0.97 1.25
CA PHE A 83 16.49 0.33 1.90
C PHE A 83 16.74 0.27 3.41
N TYR A 84 15.83 -0.34 4.17
CA TYR A 84 15.85 -0.25 5.64
C TYR A 84 17.07 -0.91 6.30
N SER A 85 17.55 -2.04 5.80
CA SER A 85 18.69 -2.75 6.39
C SER A 85 20.04 -2.11 6.08
N LYS A 86 20.12 -1.30 5.04
CA LYS A 86 21.38 -0.73 4.54
C LYS A 86 21.66 0.71 5.03
N ARG A 87 20.70 1.33 5.68
CA ARG A 87 20.78 2.77 6.02
C ARG A 87 20.46 3.03 7.47
N ARG A 88 21.16 4.01 8.03
CA ARG A 88 20.85 4.58 9.33
C ARG A 88 20.44 6.03 9.13
N PHE A 89 19.43 6.47 9.86
CA PHE A 89 18.88 7.81 9.74
C PHE A 89 19.04 8.57 11.06
N LYS A 90 19.40 9.85 10.98
CA LYS A 90 19.56 10.71 12.15
C LYS A 90 18.21 11.09 12.76
N ASN A 91 17.18 11.25 11.93
CA ASN A 91 15.84 11.61 12.33
C ASN A 91 14.80 11.12 11.30
N GLU A 92 13.54 11.27 11.64
CA GLU A 92 12.42 10.86 10.81
C GLU A 92 12.36 11.59 9.46
N MET A 93 12.69 12.88 9.45
CA MET A 93 12.69 13.67 8.22
C MET A 93 13.74 13.19 7.21
N GLU A 94 14.94 12.82 7.68
CA GLU A 94 15.98 12.25 6.82
C GLU A 94 15.52 10.91 6.23
N MET A 95 14.90 10.06 7.03
CA MET A 95 14.31 8.80 6.58
C MET A 95 13.25 9.04 5.49
N TYR A 96 12.36 9.98 5.69
CA TYR A 96 11.33 10.36 4.71
C TYR A 96 11.91 10.80 3.37
N LYS A 97 12.87 11.71 3.40
CA LYS A 97 13.54 12.22 2.18
C LYS A 97 14.25 11.08 1.43
N SER A 98 14.94 10.22 2.17
CA SER A 98 15.65 9.08 1.59
C SER A 98 14.70 8.05 1.01
N PHE A 99 13.61 7.77 1.69
CA PHE A 99 12.58 6.85 1.22
C PHE A 99 11.87 7.38 -0.05
N LYS A 100 11.60 8.67 -0.11
CA LYS A 100 11.02 9.29 -1.30
C LYS A 100 11.92 9.10 -2.53
N ARG A 101 13.23 9.33 -2.39
CA ARG A 101 14.20 9.06 -3.47
C ARG A 101 14.27 7.59 -3.86
N TYR A 102 14.26 6.71 -2.87
CA TYR A 102 14.21 5.26 -3.08
C TYR A 102 12.95 4.84 -3.85
N SER A 103 11.79 5.33 -3.47
CA SER A 103 10.52 5.04 -4.13
C SER A 103 10.50 5.48 -5.58
N ILE A 104 10.97 6.69 -5.88
CA ILE A 104 11.08 7.19 -7.26
C ILE A 104 12.00 6.28 -8.07
N ARG A 105 13.15 5.93 -7.55
CA ARG A 105 14.10 5.03 -8.20
C ARG A 105 13.49 3.65 -8.47
N THR A 106 12.86 3.07 -7.46
CA THR A 106 12.26 1.72 -7.55
C THR A 106 11.12 1.67 -8.57
N ASN A 107 10.32 2.73 -8.65
CA ASN A 107 9.24 2.82 -9.63
C ASN A 107 9.72 3.05 -11.08
N ASN A 108 11.00 3.30 -11.27
CA ASN A 108 11.65 3.43 -12.58
C ASN A 108 12.58 2.26 -12.91
N ILE A 109 12.51 1.15 -12.16
CA ILE A 109 13.25 -0.08 -12.45
C ILE A 109 12.34 -1.08 -13.16
N ALA A 110 12.81 -1.57 -14.33
CA ALA A 110 12.10 -2.61 -15.08
C ALA A 110 11.97 -3.91 -14.27
N ARG A 111 10.80 -4.52 -14.32
CA ARG A 111 10.50 -5.75 -13.58
C ARG A 111 10.06 -6.87 -14.51
N ARG A 112 10.63 -8.04 -14.32
CA ARG A 112 10.29 -9.24 -15.10
C ARG A 112 8.78 -9.55 -15.04
N VAL A 113 8.18 -9.44 -13.88
CA VAL A 113 6.73 -9.71 -13.66
C VAL A 113 5.85 -8.77 -14.48
N LEU A 114 6.35 -7.59 -14.83
CA LEU A 114 5.65 -6.59 -15.64
C LEU A 114 6.05 -6.63 -17.12
N GLY A 115 6.63 -7.74 -17.59
CA GLY A 115 7.12 -7.85 -18.96
C GLY A 115 8.30 -6.90 -19.24
N PHE A 116 9.21 -6.74 -18.27
CA PHE A 116 10.37 -5.84 -18.30
C PHE A 116 10.02 -4.35 -18.39
N LYS A 117 8.79 -3.99 -18.02
CA LYS A 117 8.37 -2.59 -17.86
C LYS A 117 8.57 -2.12 -16.43
N THR A 118 8.71 -0.81 -16.27
CA THR A 118 8.74 -0.20 -14.94
C THR A 118 7.33 -0.05 -14.37
N PRO A 119 7.16 0.04 -13.04
CA PRO A 119 5.87 0.38 -12.43
C PRO A 119 5.26 1.67 -13.01
N ASN A 120 6.07 2.71 -13.23
CA ASN A 120 5.59 3.97 -13.80
C ASN A 120 5.08 3.82 -15.24
N GLU A 121 5.75 3.02 -16.08
CA GLU A 121 5.28 2.71 -17.43
C GLU A 121 3.94 1.97 -17.43
N MET A 122 3.71 1.10 -16.44
CA MET A 122 2.42 0.41 -16.29
C MET A 122 1.29 1.36 -15.93
N VAL A 123 1.55 2.33 -15.06
CA VAL A 123 0.58 3.38 -14.70
C VAL A 123 0.26 4.26 -15.91
N GLU A 124 1.29 4.68 -16.66
CA GLU A 124 1.12 5.47 -17.88
C GLU A 124 0.28 4.71 -18.92
N LYS A 125 0.55 3.43 -19.12
CA LYS A 125 -0.24 2.56 -19.99
C LYS A 125 -1.71 2.50 -19.57
N PHE A 126 -1.98 2.43 -18.27
CA PHE A 126 -3.34 2.46 -17.74
C PHE A 126 -4.05 3.77 -18.10
N PHE A 127 -3.42 4.92 -17.89
CA PHE A 127 -4.01 6.22 -18.24
C PHE A 127 -4.26 6.36 -19.73
N ASN A 128 -3.36 5.92 -20.59
CA ASN A 128 -3.54 5.94 -22.04
C ASN A 128 -4.68 5.04 -22.50
N LYS A 129 -4.98 3.96 -21.78
CA LYS A 129 -6.07 3.05 -22.11
C LYS A 129 -7.45 3.59 -21.70
N VAL A 130 -7.53 4.43 -20.65
CA VAL A 130 -8.78 5.02 -20.16
C VAL A 130 -9.06 6.40 -20.76
N ALA A 131 -8.08 7.00 -21.40
CA ALA A 131 -8.22 8.31 -22.04
C ALA A 131 -9.05 8.25 -23.34
#